data_6efd2aaed20da5cddbecccff76c941e7
#
_entry.id   6efd2aaed20da5cddbecccff76c941e7
#
_cell.length_a   1.000
_cell.length_b   1.000
_cell.length_c   1.000
_cell.angle_alpha   90.00
_cell.angle_beta   90.00
_cell.angle_gamma   90.00
#
_symmetry.space_group_name_H-M   'P 1'
#
loop_
_entity.id
_entity.type
_entity.pdbx_description
1 polymer ?
#
loop_
_entity_poly.entity_id
_entity_poly.type
_entity_poly.pdbx_seq_one_letter_code
_entity_poly.pdbx_strand_id
1 'polypeptide(L)'
;MSMIRKNLMGRGKRLLNIQSPSLRKGSNLNPRTEKTKKVMHLMVTSLCDRDCKYCCNKQYDLNSIPYATDEELREVETLCLTGGEPFAYTKPNAIAYHYKHKYPNIMRVIVYTNASELWLSSIINRAPLGNIDGLNISIKNLGDYLVLDDIIRDKEICSLPLNRIYVFGDRLYEKTNSLLTEYDKLGRFQVIRREWQEDFKPADDSIFRRV
;
A
#
# COMPACT_ATOMS: atom_id res chain seq x y z
N MET A 1 -63.87 -27.93 -2.92
CA MET A 1 -64.91 -27.35 -2.07
C MET A 1 -64.42 -26.04 -1.53
N SER A 2 -65.06 -25.07 -2.01
CA SER A 2 -65.66 -23.82 -1.47
C SER A 2 -64.64 -22.77 -1.10
N MET A 3 -64.35 -21.82 -1.95
CA MET A 3 -65.05 -20.49 -2.12
C MET A 3 -65.34 -19.77 -0.80
N ILE A 4 -64.78 -18.57 -0.63
CA ILE A 4 -65.56 -17.34 -0.48
C ILE A 4 -64.67 -16.12 -0.81
N ARG A 5 -65.20 -15.32 -1.72
CA ARG A 5 -64.84 -13.93 -2.10
C ARG A 5 -65.46 -12.95 -1.09
N LYS A 6 -64.90 -11.76 -0.96
CA LYS A 6 -65.57 -10.42 -1.05
C LYS A 6 -64.60 -9.36 -0.56
N ASN A 7 -64.19 -8.43 -1.42
CA ASN A 7 -64.79 -7.10 -1.72
C ASN A 7 -64.52 -6.08 -0.60
N LEU A 8 -63.97 -4.97 -0.81
CA LEU A 8 -64.07 -3.80 -1.70
C LEU A 8 -63.92 -2.49 -0.88
N MET A 9 -63.50 -1.45 -1.59
CA MET A 9 -63.58 0.00 -1.27
C MET A 9 -62.52 0.53 -0.28
N GLY A 10 -61.57 1.40 -0.64
CA GLY A 10 -61.72 2.57 -1.49
C GLY A 10 -61.82 3.81 -0.65
N ARG A 11 -60.78 4.63 -0.59
CA ARG A 11 -60.79 6.06 -0.20
C ARG A 11 -59.31 6.51 -0.25
N GLY A 12 -58.98 7.38 -1.13
CA GLY A 12 -59.14 8.79 -1.01
C GLY A 12 -57.76 9.39 -1.18
N LYS A 13 -57.37 9.81 -2.40
CA LYS A 13 -56.16 10.61 -2.70
C LYS A 13 -56.25 11.92 -1.90
N ARG A 14 -55.29 12.15 -1.00
CA ARG A 14 -54.94 13.50 -0.55
C ARG A 14 -53.61 13.86 -1.19
N LEU A 15 -53.67 14.73 -2.18
CA LEU A 15 -52.53 15.47 -2.72
C LEU A 15 -52.09 16.44 -1.58
N LEU A 16 -50.95 16.16 -0.97
CA LEU A 16 -50.25 17.14 -0.16
C LEU A 16 -49.29 17.89 -1.07
N ASN A 17 -49.66 19.14 -1.37
CA ASN A 17 -48.78 20.17 -1.91
C ASN A 17 -47.60 20.37 -0.96
N ILE A 18 -46.45 19.83 -1.30
CA ILE A 18 -45.18 20.18 -0.66
C ILE A 18 -44.55 21.29 -1.49
N GLN A 19 -44.69 22.50 -0.99
CA GLN A 19 -43.98 23.67 -1.48
C GLN A 19 -42.47 23.43 -1.34
N SER A 20 -41.75 23.63 -2.47
CA SER A 20 -40.29 23.59 -2.54
C SER A 20 -39.70 24.70 -1.64
N PRO A 21 -38.72 24.37 -0.77
CA PRO A 21 -37.97 25.43 -0.07
C PRO A 21 -37.09 26.17 -1.06
N SER A 22 -37.18 27.48 -1.06
CA SER A 22 -36.36 28.42 -1.80
C SER A 22 -34.87 28.17 -1.61
N LEU A 23 -34.17 28.12 -2.73
CA LEU A 23 -32.70 28.19 -2.83
C LEU A 23 -32.17 29.37 -2.06
N ARG A 24 -31.57 29.15 -0.90
CA ARG A 24 -30.68 30.15 -0.29
C ARG A 24 -29.37 30.16 -1.08
N LYS A 25 -29.17 31.22 -1.85
CA LYS A 25 -27.88 31.62 -2.37
C LYS A 25 -26.97 32.00 -1.20
N GLY A 26 -25.74 31.51 -1.22
CA GLY A 26 -24.61 32.13 -0.55
C GLY A 26 -24.06 31.41 0.65
N SER A 27 -23.18 30.44 0.42
CA SER A 27 -21.97 30.34 1.22
C SER A 27 -20.82 29.99 0.25
N ASN A 28 -19.96 30.98 0.01
CA ASN A 28 -18.66 30.76 -0.61
C ASN A 28 -17.85 29.81 0.29
N LEU A 29 -18.03 28.51 0.10
CA LEU A 29 -17.08 27.53 0.56
C LEU A 29 -15.88 27.66 -0.38
N ASN A 30 -14.85 28.37 0.11
CA ASN A 30 -13.51 28.28 -0.45
C ASN A 30 -13.23 26.78 -0.69
N PRO A 31 -12.92 26.35 -1.92
CA PRO A 31 -12.44 25.01 -2.13
C PRO A 31 -11.14 24.92 -1.31
N ARG A 32 -11.18 24.24 -0.15
CA ARG A 32 -9.97 23.69 0.42
C ARG A 32 -9.40 22.81 -0.69
N THR A 33 -8.38 23.31 -1.35
CA THR A 33 -7.51 22.48 -2.17
C THR A 33 -7.06 21.35 -1.25
N GLU A 34 -7.64 20.14 -1.41
CA GLU A 34 -7.09 18.95 -0.79
C GLU A 34 -5.65 18.89 -1.26
N LYS A 35 -4.73 19.22 -0.35
CA LYS A 35 -3.31 19.07 -0.59
C LYS A 35 -3.11 17.59 -0.90
N THR A 36 -2.84 17.27 -2.16
CA THR A 36 -2.54 15.91 -2.58
C THR A 36 -1.40 15.40 -1.70
N LYS A 37 -1.66 14.34 -0.96
CA LYS A 37 -0.70 13.77 -0.01
C LYS A 37 0.51 13.32 -0.80
N LYS A 38 1.64 14.01 -0.64
CA LYS A 38 2.85 13.71 -1.40
C LYS A 38 3.47 12.41 -0.90
N VAL A 39 3.73 11.52 -1.84
CA VAL A 39 4.42 10.25 -1.61
C VAL A 39 5.83 10.36 -2.19
N MET A 40 6.85 10.02 -1.40
CA MET A 40 8.22 9.91 -1.90
C MET A 40 8.67 8.45 -1.88
N HIS A 41 9.17 7.97 -3.00
CA HIS A 41 9.92 6.73 -3.10
C HIS A 41 11.40 7.06 -2.92
N LEU A 42 11.96 6.66 -1.79
CA LEU A 42 13.35 6.92 -1.42
C LEU A 42 14.18 5.66 -1.63
N MET A 43 15.07 5.67 -2.62
CA MET A 43 16.03 4.60 -2.84
C MET A 43 17.12 4.66 -1.77
N VAL A 44 17.09 3.71 -0.84
CA VAL A 44 18.04 3.63 0.27
C VAL A 44 19.25 2.74 -0.01
N THR A 45 19.17 1.93 -1.07
CA THR A 45 20.26 1.10 -1.58
C THR A 45 20.00 0.73 -3.05
N SER A 46 21.05 0.57 -3.81
CA SER A 46 20.99 -0.02 -5.16
C SER A 46 21.26 -1.54 -5.14
N LEU A 47 21.79 -2.07 -4.04
CA LEU A 47 22.17 -3.48 -3.91
C LEU A 47 20.92 -4.35 -3.69
N CYS A 48 20.90 -5.53 -4.34
CA CYS A 48 19.82 -6.50 -4.22
C CYS A 48 20.40 -7.92 -4.23
N ASP A 49 19.79 -8.80 -3.47
CA ASP A 49 20.04 -10.25 -3.43
C ASP A 49 19.43 -11.00 -4.64
N ARG A 50 18.73 -10.28 -5.52
CA ARG A 50 18.02 -10.81 -6.69
C ARG A 50 18.45 -10.16 -7.99
N ASP A 51 18.36 -10.95 -9.08
CA ASP A 51 18.54 -10.48 -10.44
C ASP A 51 17.26 -10.65 -11.28
N CYS A 52 16.20 -9.90 -10.95
CA CYS A 52 14.92 -9.99 -11.64
C CYS A 52 15.03 -9.47 -13.09
N LYS A 53 14.47 -10.22 -14.05
CA LYS A 53 14.52 -9.89 -15.50
C LYS A 53 13.98 -8.48 -15.79
N TYR A 54 12.83 -8.12 -15.21
CA TYR A 54 12.15 -6.85 -15.40
C TYR A 54 12.26 -5.95 -14.17
N CYS A 55 13.43 -5.92 -13.55
CA CYS A 55 13.66 -5.04 -12.41
C CYS A 55 13.66 -3.58 -12.88
N CYS A 56 12.85 -2.72 -12.22
CA CYS A 56 12.81 -1.30 -12.54
C CYS A 56 14.19 -0.64 -12.42
N ASN A 57 15.06 -1.09 -11.51
CA ASN A 57 16.42 -0.58 -11.36
C ASN A 57 17.32 -0.83 -12.59
N LYS A 58 16.92 -1.70 -13.51
CA LYS A 58 17.66 -1.95 -14.77
C LYS A 58 17.22 -1.04 -15.92
N GLN A 59 16.16 -0.26 -15.71
CA GLN A 59 15.52 0.53 -16.77
C GLN A 59 16.01 1.97 -16.83
N TYR A 60 16.79 2.42 -15.85
CA TYR A 60 17.36 3.77 -15.80
C TYR A 60 18.70 3.80 -15.07
N ASP A 61 19.47 4.85 -15.31
CA ASP A 61 20.71 5.09 -14.59
C ASP A 61 20.39 5.50 -13.14
N LEU A 62 20.68 4.62 -12.18
CA LEU A 62 20.45 4.86 -10.77
C LEU A 62 21.25 6.06 -10.23
N ASN A 63 22.37 6.41 -10.87
CA ASN A 63 23.17 7.57 -10.48
C ASN A 63 22.53 8.88 -10.90
N SER A 64 21.67 8.86 -11.92
CA SER A 64 20.89 10.03 -12.35
C SER A 64 19.72 10.38 -11.42
N ILE A 65 19.33 9.50 -10.49
CA ILE A 65 18.27 9.76 -9.54
C ILE A 65 18.72 10.89 -8.60
N PRO A 66 17.96 12.00 -8.49
CA PRO A 66 18.32 13.09 -7.60
C PRO A 66 18.32 12.68 -6.13
N TYR A 67 19.15 13.32 -5.32
CA TYR A 67 19.09 13.19 -3.86
C TYR A 67 17.81 13.85 -3.32
N ALA A 68 17.26 13.29 -2.25
CA ALA A 68 16.15 13.94 -1.53
C ALA A 68 16.64 15.23 -0.87
N THR A 69 15.90 16.33 -1.03
CA THR A 69 16.18 17.58 -0.35
C THR A 69 15.36 17.72 0.93
N ASP A 70 15.84 18.55 1.86
CA ASP A 70 15.12 18.85 3.11
C ASP A 70 13.76 19.51 2.82
N GLU A 71 13.67 20.35 1.78
CA GLU A 71 12.43 21.01 1.36
C GLU A 71 11.40 20.01 0.89
N GLU A 72 11.79 19.06 0.03
CA GLU A 72 10.92 18.01 -0.47
C GLU A 72 10.43 17.12 0.69
N LEU A 73 11.34 16.73 1.61
CA LEU A 73 11.00 15.88 2.75
C LEU A 73 10.02 16.54 3.73
N ARG A 74 10.02 17.87 3.86
CA ARG A 74 9.04 18.60 4.68
C ARG A 74 7.63 18.62 4.08
N GLU A 75 7.47 18.25 2.81
CA GLU A 75 6.16 18.20 2.14
C GLU A 75 5.61 16.77 1.99
N VAL A 76 6.40 15.74 2.33
CA VAL A 76 6.06 14.32 2.18
C VAL A 76 5.31 13.82 3.40
N GLU A 77 4.17 13.16 3.21
CA GLU A 77 3.44 12.49 4.29
C GLU A 77 3.70 10.98 4.33
N THR A 78 4.04 10.39 3.19
CA THR A 78 4.34 8.95 3.09
C THR A 78 5.70 8.76 2.45
N LEU A 79 6.60 8.11 3.17
CA LEU A 79 7.92 7.74 2.69
C LEU A 79 7.95 6.24 2.37
N CYS A 80 8.24 5.91 1.13
CA CYS A 80 8.39 4.53 0.67
C CYS A 80 9.89 4.22 0.54
N LEU A 81 10.43 3.43 1.45
CA LEU A 81 11.81 2.96 1.37
C LEU A 81 11.90 1.87 0.29
N THR A 82 12.75 2.08 -0.68
CA THR A 82 12.87 1.21 -1.87
C THR A 82 14.31 1.11 -2.34
N GLY A 83 14.51 0.54 -3.51
CA GLY A 83 15.82 0.42 -4.16
C GLY A 83 16.08 -1.00 -4.62
N GLY A 84 17.19 -1.61 -4.19
CA GLY A 84 17.46 -3.04 -4.32
C GLY A 84 16.62 -3.85 -3.33
N GLU A 85 17.26 -4.48 -2.34
CA GLU A 85 16.56 -5.09 -1.21
C GLU A 85 16.91 -4.36 0.10
N PRO A 86 16.03 -3.50 0.62
CA PRO A 86 16.34 -2.69 1.79
C PRO A 86 16.70 -3.52 3.04
N PHE A 87 16.04 -4.64 3.28
CA PHE A 87 16.32 -5.46 4.47
C PHE A 87 17.63 -6.22 4.40
N ALA A 88 18.16 -6.49 3.20
CA ALA A 88 19.44 -7.18 3.03
C ALA A 88 20.64 -6.25 3.26
N TYR A 89 20.51 -4.99 2.88
CA TYR A 89 21.67 -4.09 2.77
C TYR A 89 21.56 -2.82 3.61
N THR A 90 20.45 -2.62 4.31
CA THR A 90 20.23 -1.46 5.18
C THR A 90 19.51 -1.86 6.47
N LYS A 91 19.20 -0.88 7.31
CA LYS A 91 18.40 -1.05 8.52
C LYS A 91 17.11 -0.21 8.39
N PRO A 92 16.06 -0.70 7.67
CA PRO A 92 14.90 0.11 7.34
C PRO A 92 14.19 0.71 8.55
N ASN A 93 14.14 0.00 9.69
CA ASN A 93 13.54 0.53 10.92
C ASN A 93 14.32 1.72 11.49
N ALA A 94 15.65 1.70 11.43
CA ALA A 94 16.48 2.82 11.88
C ALA A 94 16.35 4.02 10.92
N ILE A 95 16.25 3.75 9.61
CA ILE A 95 15.99 4.78 8.60
C ILE A 95 14.61 5.40 8.85
N ALA A 96 13.58 4.60 9.06
CA ALA A 96 12.22 5.06 9.38
C ALA A 96 12.19 5.93 10.63
N TYR A 97 12.87 5.49 11.70
CA TYR A 97 13.04 6.27 12.91
C TYR A 97 13.66 7.64 12.63
N HIS A 98 14.80 7.67 11.93
CA HIS A 98 15.50 8.91 11.60
C HIS A 98 14.59 9.90 10.86
N TYR A 99 13.92 9.46 9.79
CA TYR A 99 13.09 10.35 8.98
C TYR A 99 11.83 10.81 9.72
N LYS A 100 11.15 9.96 10.47
CA LYS A 100 9.98 10.36 11.27
C LYS A 100 10.34 11.38 12.37
N HIS A 101 11.53 11.26 12.98
CA HIS A 101 11.97 12.20 14.01
C HIS A 101 12.45 13.54 13.41
N LYS A 102 13.16 13.50 12.29
CA LYS A 102 13.66 14.71 11.64
C LYS A 102 12.55 15.49 10.93
N TYR A 103 11.54 14.79 10.39
CA TYR A 103 10.43 15.36 9.62
C TYR A 103 9.09 14.90 10.18
N PRO A 104 8.48 15.63 11.13
CA PRO A 104 7.24 15.24 11.81
C PRO A 104 6.01 15.14 10.87
N ASN A 105 6.09 15.72 9.67
CA ASN A 105 5.08 15.57 8.61
C ASN A 105 5.07 14.17 7.98
N ILE A 106 6.14 13.37 8.11
CA ILE A 106 6.19 12.00 7.62
C ILE A 106 5.43 11.09 8.60
N MET A 107 4.17 10.87 8.28
CA MET A 107 3.23 10.10 9.08
C MET A 107 3.37 8.59 8.86
N ARG A 108 3.85 8.19 7.67
CA ARG A 108 3.90 6.78 7.26
C ARG A 108 5.20 6.44 6.57
N VAL A 109 5.79 5.31 6.99
CA VAL A 109 6.94 4.71 6.31
C VAL A 109 6.59 3.30 5.88
N ILE A 110 6.67 3.03 4.57
CA ILE A 110 6.37 1.73 3.95
C ILE A 110 7.67 1.21 3.32
N VAL A 111 7.98 -0.07 3.52
CA VAL A 111 9.20 -0.67 2.94
C VAL A 111 8.81 -1.61 1.79
N TYR A 112 9.43 -1.41 0.63
CA TYR A 112 9.34 -2.33 -0.49
C TYR A 112 10.37 -3.43 -0.34
N THR A 113 9.95 -4.70 -0.43
CA THR A 113 10.82 -5.84 -0.18
C THR A 113 10.39 -7.07 -1.00
N ASN A 114 11.34 -7.95 -1.30
CA ASN A 114 11.07 -9.29 -1.80
C ASN A 114 10.83 -10.30 -0.67
N ALA A 115 10.92 -9.86 0.57
CA ALA A 115 10.69 -10.59 1.81
C ALA A 115 11.69 -11.71 2.17
N SER A 116 12.68 -12.04 1.34
CA SER A 116 13.66 -13.09 1.64
C SER A 116 14.37 -12.86 2.97
N GLU A 117 14.85 -11.63 3.19
CA GLU A 117 15.56 -11.27 4.41
C GLU A 117 14.65 -11.14 5.63
N LEU A 118 13.40 -10.74 5.43
CA LEU A 118 12.40 -10.75 6.50
C LEU A 118 12.15 -12.16 7.01
N TRP A 119 12.03 -13.13 6.11
CA TRP A 119 11.89 -14.54 6.47
C TRP A 119 13.14 -15.07 7.16
N LEU A 120 14.33 -14.84 6.60
CA LEU A 120 15.58 -15.34 7.17
C LEU A 120 15.83 -14.74 8.55
N SER A 121 15.56 -13.45 8.75
CA SER A 121 15.75 -12.78 10.02
C SER A 121 14.69 -13.12 11.07
N SER A 122 13.49 -13.55 10.68
CA SER A 122 12.47 -14.04 11.63
C SER A 122 12.95 -15.29 12.39
N ILE A 123 13.88 -16.03 11.79
CA ILE A 123 14.51 -17.22 12.40
C ILE A 123 15.67 -16.84 13.33
N ILE A 124 16.38 -15.73 13.10
CA ILE A 124 17.70 -15.41 13.70
C ILE A 124 17.74 -14.15 14.58
N ASN A 125 16.66 -13.57 15.05
CA ASN A 125 16.59 -12.27 15.74
C ASN A 125 16.42 -11.07 14.79
N ARG A 126 15.26 -10.94 14.23
CA ARG A 126 14.92 -9.78 13.42
C ARG A 126 14.97 -8.48 14.21
N ALA A 127 15.53 -7.44 13.58
CA ALA A 127 15.41 -6.09 14.09
C ALA A 127 13.91 -5.67 14.16
N PRO A 128 13.49 -4.97 15.22
CA PRO A 128 12.09 -4.57 15.38
C PRO A 128 11.61 -3.71 14.22
N LEU A 129 10.30 -3.81 13.90
CA LEU A 129 9.65 -3.05 12.83
C LEU A 129 8.88 -1.82 13.34
N GLY A 130 9.00 -1.47 14.62
CA GLY A 130 8.15 -0.50 15.32
C GLY A 130 8.07 0.91 14.74
N ASN A 131 8.97 1.31 13.84
CA ASN A 131 8.92 2.60 13.15
C ASN A 131 8.41 2.49 11.71
N ILE A 132 8.12 1.28 11.24
CA ILE A 132 7.57 0.98 9.91
C ILE A 132 6.07 0.82 10.04
N ASP A 133 5.31 1.41 9.12
CA ASP A 133 3.85 1.35 9.13
C ASP A 133 3.30 0.30 8.16
N GLY A 134 4.14 -0.26 7.30
CA GLY A 134 3.70 -1.29 6.37
C GLY A 134 4.78 -1.83 5.45
N LEU A 135 4.47 -2.95 4.85
CA LEU A 135 5.32 -3.63 3.88
C LEU A 135 4.61 -3.73 2.52
N ASN A 136 5.34 -3.44 1.46
CA ASN A 136 4.98 -3.74 0.09
C ASN A 136 5.81 -4.95 -0.36
N ILE A 137 5.26 -6.14 -0.16
CA ILE A 137 5.92 -7.41 -0.43
C ILE A 137 5.69 -7.81 -1.89
N SER A 138 6.73 -8.19 -2.60
CA SER A 138 6.65 -8.58 -4.02
C SER A 138 6.84 -10.08 -4.18
N ILE A 139 5.82 -10.80 -4.65
CA ILE A 139 5.85 -12.22 -4.96
C ILE A 139 5.98 -12.39 -6.48
N LYS A 140 7.14 -12.85 -6.94
CA LYS A 140 7.51 -12.91 -8.36
C LYS A 140 7.69 -14.34 -8.88
N ASN A 141 7.90 -15.28 -7.98
CA ASN A 141 8.12 -16.68 -8.30
C ASN A 141 7.65 -17.60 -7.17
N LEU A 142 7.74 -18.90 -7.38
CA LEU A 142 7.29 -19.90 -6.39
C LEU A 142 8.13 -19.85 -5.10
N GLY A 143 9.42 -19.51 -5.18
CA GLY A 143 10.28 -19.37 -4.00
C GLY A 143 9.79 -18.25 -3.08
N ASP A 144 9.40 -17.10 -3.66
CA ASP A 144 8.82 -15.99 -2.90
C ASP A 144 7.50 -16.40 -2.24
N TYR A 145 6.68 -17.19 -2.95
CA TYR A 145 5.42 -17.71 -2.41
C TYR A 145 5.63 -18.64 -1.22
N LEU A 146 6.67 -19.49 -1.23
CA LEU A 146 6.92 -20.44 -0.15
C LEU A 146 7.29 -19.74 1.17
N VAL A 147 7.96 -18.60 1.12
CA VAL A 147 8.28 -17.82 2.33
C VAL A 147 7.10 -16.98 2.82
N LEU A 148 6.10 -16.77 1.97
CA LEU A 148 4.94 -15.96 2.31
C LEU A 148 4.12 -16.57 3.45
N ASP A 149 4.03 -17.90 3.54
CA ASP A 149 3.29 -18.58 4.61
C ASP A 149 3.82 -18.23 6.01
N ASP A 150 5.13 -18.18 6.16
CA ASP A 150 5.76 -17.77 7.43
C ASP A 150 5.53 -16.26 7.71
N ILE A 151 5.63 -15.42 6.68
CA ILE A 151 5.45 -13.97 6.80
C ILE A 151 4.04 -13.60 7.25
N ILE A 152 3.01 -14.22 6.70
CA ILE A 152 1.62 -13.94 7.06
C ILE A 152 1.23 -14.45 8.45
N ARG A 153 2.06 -15.30 9.07
CA ARG A 153 1.90 -15.77 10.44
C ARG A 153 2.73 -15.00 11.45
N ASP A 154 3.67 -14.21 10.99
CA ASP A 154 4.52 -13.40 11.86
C ASP A 154 3.71 -12.29 12.55
N LYS A 155 3.68 -12.33 13.89
CA LYS A 155 2.85 -11.43 14.70
C LYS A 155 3.22 -9.96 14.55
N GLU A 156 4.51 -9.65 14.42
CA GLU A 156 4.97 -8.27 14.28
C GLU A 156 4.62 -7.73 12.90
N ILE A 157 4.84 -8.49 11.83
CA ILE A 157 4.41 -8.11 10.47
C ILE A 157 2.89 -7.95 10.42
N CYS A 158 2.14 -8.89 10.99
CA CYS A 158 0.69 -8.81 11.05
C CYS A 158 0.16 -7.64 11.88
N SER A 159 0.96 -7.04 12.76
CA SER A 159 0.56 -5.85 13.52
C SER A 159 0.69 -4.54 12.74
N LEU A 160 1.44 -4.55 11.63
CA LEU A 160 1.61 -3.37 10.79
C LEU A 160 0.29 -3.02 10.08
N PRO A 161 -0.13 -1.74 10.08
CA PRO A 161 -1.44 -1.35 9.57
C PRO A 161 -1.57 -1.34 8.04
N LEU A 162 -0.47 -1.35 7.29
CA LEU A 162 -0.45 -1.09 5.85
C LEU A 162 0.36 -2.13 5.08
N ASN A 163 -0.06 -3.40 5.13
CA ASN A 163 0.63 -4.45 4.37
C ASN A 163 -0.02 -4.71 3.02
N ARG A 164 0.80 -4.75 1.96
CA ARG A 164 0.38 -5.10 0.62
C ARG A 164 1.26 -6.20 0.04
N ILE A 165 0.64 -7.10 -0.70
CA ILE A 165 1.33 -8.16 -1.42
C ILE A 165 1.10 -7.94 -2.92
N TYR A 166 2.15 -7.59 -3.64
CA TYR A 166 2.14 -7.47 -5.09
C TYR A 166 2.52 -8.81 -5.71
N VAL A 167 1.62 -9.41 -6.47
CA VAL A 167 1.83 -10.74 -7.04
C VAL A 167 1.90 -10.65 -8.55
N PHE A 168 2.96 -11.22 -9.12
CA PHE A 168 3.23 -11.23 -10.55
C PHE A 168 2.84 -12.58 -11.16
N GLY A 169 1.82 -12.56 -12.04
CA GLY A 169 1.29 -13.72 -12.75
C GLY A 169 0.09 -14.39 -12.06
N ASP A 170 -0.84 -14.86 -12.89
CA ASP A 170 -2.16 -15.33 -12.46
C ASP A 170 -2.11 -16.51 -11.50
N ARG A 171 -1.32 -17.52 -11.82
CA ARG A 171 -1.21 -18.72 -10.99
C ARG A 171 -0.71 -18.43 -9.57
N LEU A 172 0.24 -17.50 -9.44
CA LEU A 172 0.74 -17.07 -8.11
C LEU A 172 -0.31 -16.23 -7.39
N TYR A 173 -1.04 -15.39 -8.13
CA TYR A 173 -2.10 -14.55 -7.57
C TYR A 173 -3.22 -15.41 -6.97
N GLU A 174 -3.72 -16.42 -7.70
CA GLU A 174 -4.75 -17.34 -7.21
C GLU A 174 -4.28 -18.10 -5.96
N LYS A 175 -3.04 -18.61 -5.97
CA LYS A 175 -2.46 -19.30 -4.80
C LYS A 175 -2.34 -18.38 -3.59
N THR A 176 -1.89 -17.14 -3.79
CA THR A 176 -1.74 -16.16 -2.72
C THR A 176 -3.09 -15.78 -2.13
N ASN A 177 -4.10 -15.57 -2.96
CA ASN A 177 -5.46 -15.30 -2.48
C ASN A 177 -6.03 -16.47 -1.67
N SER A 178 -5.85 -17.71 -2.13
CA SER A 178 -6.30 -18.91 -1.40
C SER A 178 -5.63 -18.98 -0.02
N LEU A 179 -4.31 -18.78 0.03
CA LEU A 179 -3.53 -18.79 1.26
C LEU A 179 -4.03 -17.71 2.25
N LEU A 180 -4.24 -16.49 1.79
CA LEU A 180 -4.71 -15.40 2.65
C LEU A 180 -6.17 -15.58 3.07
N THR A 181 -7.03 -16.14 2.23
CA THR A 181 -8.40 -16.49 2.61
C THR A 181 -8.42 -17.48 3.77
N GLU A 182 -7.45 -18.39 3.81
CA GLU A 182 -7.32 -19.36 4.90
C GLU A 182 -6.73 -18.75 6.17
N TYR A 183 -5.69 -17.96 6.08
CA TYR A 183 -4.88 -17.55 7.22
C TYR A 183 -5.03 -16.08 7.63
N ASP A 184 -5.37 -15.17 6.73
CA ASP A 184 -5.56 -13.74 7.05
C ASP A 184 -7.03 -13.40 7.28
N LYS A 185 -7.64 -14.01 8.30
CA LYS A 185 -9.06 -13.77 8.66
C LYS A 185 -9.37 -12.33 9.04
N LEU A 186 -8.37 -11.52 9.37
CA LEU A 186 -8.52 -10.12 9.75
C LEU A 186 -8.27 -9.15 8.59
N GLY A 187 -7.95 -9.65 7.39
CA GLY A 187 -7.71 -8.81 6.21
C GLY A 187 -6.54 -7.84 6.37
N ARG A 188 -5.45 -8.28 7.02
CA ARG A 188 -4.26 -7.46 7.30
C ARG A 188 -3.39 -7.21 6.07
N PHE A 189 -3.57 -8.03 5.05
CA PHE A 189 -2.82 -7.96 3.81
C PHE A 189 -3.74 -7.66 2.63
N GLN A 190 -3.45 -6.59 1.91
CA GLN A 190 -4.10 -6.30 0.63
C GLN A 190 -3.32 -6.98 -0.50
N VAL A 191 -3.95 -7.91 -1.23
CA VAL A 191 -3.33 -8.54 -2.41
C VAL A 191 -3.61 -7.72 -3.65
N ILE A 192 -2.57 -7.46 -4.42
CA ILE A 192 -2.64 -6.68 -5.67
C ILE A 192 -1.96 -7.47 -6.77
N ARG A 193 -2.74 -7.86 -7.79
CA ARG A 193 -2.18 -8.43 -9.01
C ARG A 193 -1.38 -7.39 -9.77
N ARG A 194 -0.21 -7.78 -10.25
CA ARG A 194 0.66 -6.96 -11.09
C ARG A 194 1.13 -7.75 -12.31
N GLU A 195 1.35 -7.02 -13.37
CA GLU A 195 2.01 -7.52 -14.55
C GLU A 195 3.40 -6.90 -14.67
N TRP A 196 4.33 -7.63 -15.26
CA TRP A 196 5.63 -7.10 -15.57
C TRP A 196 5.52 -6.00 -16.62
N GLN A 197 6.12 -4.87 -16.34
CA GLN A 197 6.18 -3.74 -17.26
C GLN A 197 7.62 -3.59 -17.74
N GLU A 198 7.81 -3.55 -19.06
CA GLU A 198 9.11 -3.31 -19.67
C GLU A 198 9.55 -1.85 -19.53
N ASP A 199 8.59 -0.93 -19.56
CA ASP A 199 8.81 0.50 -19.39
C ASP A 199 8.17 0.97 -18.08
N PHE A 200 8.83 0.71 -16.95
CA PHE A 200 8.34 1.19 -15.68
C PHE A 200 8.48 2.71 -15.59
N LYS A 201 7.36 3.38 -15.33
CA LYS A 201 7.33 4.80 -14.98
C LYS A 201 6.77 4.96 -13.57
N PRO A 202 7.42 5.77 -12.70
CA PRO A 202 6.80 6.16 -11.43
C PRO A 202 5.44 6.82 -11.68
N ALA A 203 4.50 6.69 -10.74
CA ALA A 203 3.24 7.40 -10.83
C ALA A 203 3.47 8.93 -10.78
N ASP A 204 2.70 9.70 -11.54
CA ASP A 204 2.88 11.16 -11.68
C ASP A 204 2.74 11.92 -10.36
N ASP A 205 2.07 11.32 -9.37
CA ASP A 205 1.86 11.86 -8.01
C ASP A 205 2.95 11.47 -7.02
N SER A 206 3.99 10.76 -7.45
CA SER A 206 5.09 10.30 -6.62
C SER A 206 6.42 10.94 -6.98
N ILE A 207 7.20 11.25 -5.95
CA ILE A 207 8.57 11.76 -6.09
C ILE A 207 9.52 10.58 -5.93
N PHE A 208 10.47 10.41 -6.85
CA PHE A 208 11.50 9.38 -6.75
C PHE A 208 12.86 10.02 -6.47
N ARG A 209 13.49 9.64 -5.34
CA ARG A 209 14.74 10.22 -4.83
C ARG A 209 15.64 9.13 -4.29
N ARG A 210 16.92 9.46 -4.07
CA ARG A 210 17.88 8.62 -3.33
C ARG A 210 18.42 9.32 -2.08
N VAL A 211 18.96 8.54 -1.16
CA VAL A 211 19.73 9.02 0.00
C VAL A 211 21.15 9.41 -0.38
#